data_157787d2e811d84371cbed8993609f0b
#
_entry.id   157787d2e811d84371cbed8993609f0b
#
_cell.length_a   1.000
_cell.length_b   1.000
_cell.length_c   1.000
_cell.angle_alpha   90.00
_cell.angle_beta   90.00
_cell.angle_gamma   90.00
#
_symmetry.space_group_name_H-M   'P 1'
#
loop_
_entity.id
_entity.type
_entity.pdbx_description
1 polymer ?
#
loop_
_entity_poly.entity_id
_entity_poly.type
_entity_poly.pdbx_seq_one_letter_code
_entity_poly.pdbx_strand_id
1 'polypeptide(L)'
;MIENISVKRLPGKFLLLALLLILFNPLHSVAQVRTHTVVKGDTLWGICEKYYGDPNLWPKLWEMNPFVTNPHLLKPGDKITLLEGVPLRVPKKKVEERAPEVRPSVVGLDFSGLINPETLGYLTLGEVSSFGNIFASKNDRIILSFGDTVYVLSDRDKTLQPGQEFFVVRPSPLIKHPVSKKPLGHIMSVRGRLRIEGPAGINYKDGQLSRNERTYSASIIESFNPIGLGDVIVPYSPVSTCVQPVPVGKEMVINIVAAKDNLMVLGQYSVVYIDRGFRHGIRRGNIFEIVQPHIVTNPEEPLKPWRERATALPPKSKLLLPDISLGAILVVESRPDTSTGIVLYANEIFSVGTYLKGGFEPVEDSKALSSLPTCTIQ
;
A
#
# COMPACT_ATOMS: atom_id res chain seq x y z
N MET A 1 54.32 24.84 -62.88
CA MET A 1 54.00 26.21 -62.49
C MET A 1 53.21 26.02 -61.19
N ILE A 2 53.91 26.10 -60.05
CA ILE A 2 53.36 25.81 -58.74
C ILE A 2 53.34 27.16 -58.00
N GLU A 3 52.15 27.77 -57.79
CA GLU A 3 51.98 29.00 -57.06
C GLU A 3 52.11 28.75 -55.60
N ASN A 4 53.02 29.46 -54.93
CA ASN A 4 53.20 29.50 -53.45
C ASN A 4 52.08 30.25 -52.78
N ILE A 5 51.30 29.56 -51.93
CA ILE A 5 50.37 30.21 -51.04
C ILE A 5 51.12 30.60 -49.76
N SER A 6 51.34 31.90 -49.61
CA SER A 6 51.93 32.52 -48.39
C SER A 6 50.96 32.51 -47.23
N VAL A 7 51.23 31.69 -46.20
CA VAL A 7 50.47 31.68 -44.93
C VAL A 7 50.95 32.85 -44.07
N LYS A 8 50.18 33.93 -43.99
CA LYS A 8 50.40 35.01 -43.02
C LYS A 8 50.21 34.52 -41.59
N ARG A 9 51.29 34.54 -40.80
CA ARG A 9 51.24 34.28 -39.35
C ARG A 9 50.45 35.37 -38.67
N LEU A 10 49.32 35.01 -38.03
CA LEU A 10 48.54 35.87 -37.13
C LEU A 10 49.36 36.12 -35.83
N PRO A 11 49.35 37.35 -35.30
CA PRO A 11 50.10 37.67 -34.08
C PRO A 11 49.51 36.91 -32.88
N GLY A 12 50.43 36.38 -32.04
CA GLY A 12 50.10 35.49 -30.90
C GLY A 12 49.06 35.98 -29.89
N LYS A 13 48.73 37.26 -29.91
CA LYS A 13 47.64 37.83 -29.06
C LYS A 13 46.23 37.38 -29.50
N PHE A 14 46.02 37.10 -30.81
CA PHE A 14 44.74 36.59 -31.29
C PHE A 14 44.54 35.10 -31.00
N LEU A 15 45.61 34.33 -30.92
CA LEU A 15 45.56 32.92 -30.57
C LEU A 15 45.20 32.72 -29.10
N LEU A 16 45.69 33.60 -28.19
CA LEU A 16 45.39 33.59 -26.78
C LEU A 16 43.94 34.00 -26.50
N LEU A 17 43.41 34.97 -27.26
CA LEU A 17 42.00 35.41 -27.14
C LEU A 17 41.02 34.34 -27.63
N ALA A 18 41.36 33.64 -28.69
CA ALA A 18 40.57 32.52 -29.19
C ALA A 18 40.57 31.31 -28.23
N LEU A 19 41.70 31.03 -27.57
CA LEU A 19 41.82 29.99 -26.55
C LEU A 19 41.06 30.33 -25.28
N LEU A 20 41.02 31.62 -24.89
CA LEU A 20 40.25 32.11 -23.72
C LEU A 20 38.73 32.04 -23.96
N LEU A 21 38.26 32.27 -25.20
CA LEU A 21 36.85 32.13 -25.59
C LEU A 21 36.35 30.68 -25.60
N ILE A 22 37.22 29.71 -25.83
CA ILE A 22 36.87 28.28 -25.78
C ILE A 22 36.76 27.79 -24.34
N LEU A 23 37.46 28.40 -23.38
CA LEU A 23 37.40 28.06 -21.96
C LEU A 23 36.16 28.66 -21.22
N PHE A 24 35.46 29.59 -21.86
CA PHE A 24 34.28 30.25 -21.29
C PHE A 24 32.93 29.81 -21.93
N ASN A 25 32.92 28.69 -22.68
CA ASN A 25 31.63 28.09 -23.01
C ASN A 25 31.12 27.34 -21.81
N PRO A 26 30.06 27.83 -21.09
CA PRO A 26 29.38 27.02 -20.13
C PRO A 26 28.74 25.89 -20.92
N LEU A 27 29.24 24.67 -20.76
CA LEU A 27 28.50 23.47 -21.11
C LEU A 27 27.18 23.53 -20.38
N HIS A 28 26.16 24.11 -21.02
CA HIS A 28 24.79 23.95 -20.58
C HIS A 28 24.46 22.49 -20.75
N SER A 29 24.71 21.70 -19.71
CA SER A 29 24.17 20.37 -19.60
C SER A 29 22.65 20.54 -19.56
N VAL A 30 22.00 20.42 -20.69
CA VAL A 30 20.54 20.33 -20.75
C VAL A 30 20.20 19.03 -20.05
N ALA A 31 19.72 19.11 -18.82
CA ALA A 31 19.22 17.98 -18.09
C ALA A 31 18.11 17.35 -18.95
N GLN A 32 18.39 16.19 -19.51
CA GLN A 32 17.43 15.49 -20.34
C GLN A 32 16.32 14.97 -19.44
N VAL A 33 15.19 15.64 -19.45
CA VAL A 33 13.99 15.25 -18.71
C VAL A 33 13.57 13.86 -19.22
N ARG A 34 13.64 12.88 -18.34
CA ARG A 34 13.26 11.50 -18.65
C ARG A 34 11.77 11.35 -18.44
N THR A 35 11.09 10.75 -19.41
CA THR A 35 9.64 10.53 -19.37
C THR A 35 9.30 9.08 -19.60
N HIS A 36 8.21 8.62 -18.98
CA HIS A 36 7.57 7.34 -19.25
C HIS A 36 6.21 7.59 -19.93
N THR A 37 5.96 6.92 -21.06
CA THR A 37 4.65 6.96 -21.70
C THR A 37 3.77 5.88 -21.08
N VAL A 38 2.65 6.29 -20.51
CA VAL A 38 1.69 5.41 -19.84
C VAL A 38 1.08 4.41 -20.83
N VAL A 39 1.11 3.16 -20.47
CA VAL A 39 0.39 2.10 -21.19
C VAL A 39 -0.80 1.61 -20.33
N LYS A 40 -1.75 0.92 -20.96
CA LYS A 40 -2.94 0.40 -20.27
C LYS A 40 -2.51 -0.53 -19.11
N GLY A 41 -2.95 -0.22 -17.90
CA GLY A 41 -2.62 -0.97 -16.69
C GLY A 41 -1.46 -0.40 -15.87
N ASP A 42 -0.79 0.66 -16.35
CA ASP A 42 0.23 1.34 -15.56
C ASP A 42 -0.40 2.09 -14.38
N THR A 43 0.33 2.10 -13.28
CA THR A 43 0.06 2.92 -12.09
C THR A 43 1.34 3.65 -11.71
N LEU A 44 1.24 4.81 -11.03
CA LEU A 44 2.43 5.53 -10.55
C LEU A 44 3.28 4.64 -9.64
N TRP A 45 2.64 3.79 -8.84
CA TRP A 45 3.30 2.81 -7.99
C TRP A 45 4.11 1.79 -8.81
N GLY A 46 3.49 1.21 -9.85
CA GLY A 46 4.17 0.28 -10.77
C GLY A 46 5.29 0.94 -11.57
N ILE A 47 5.13 2.20 -11.96
CA ILE A 47 6.16 2.99 -12.63
C ILE A 47 7.36 3.19 -11.69
N CYS A 48 7.12 3.53 -10.41
CA CYS A 48 8.18 3.68 -9.42
C CYS A 48 8.90 2.35 -9.14
N GLU A 49 8.17 1.26 -9.01
CA GLU A 49 8.78 -0.07 -8.85
C GLU A 49 9.67 -0.42 -10.05
N LYS A 50 9.16 -0.17 -11.27
CA LYS A 50 9.88 -0.46 -12.53
C LYS A 50 11.17 0.33 -12.67
N TYR A 51 11.14 1.62 -12.40
CA TYR A 51 12.28 2.51 -12.67
C TYR A 51 13.22 2.69 -11.48
N TYR A 52 12.72 2.62 -10.25
CA TYR A 52 13.51 2.90 -9.03
C TYR A 52 13.66 1.67 -8.13
N GLY A 53 12.82 0.63 -8.31
CA GLY A 53 12.77 -0.52 -7.40
C GLY A 53 12.21 -0.17 -6.03
N ASP A 54 11.62 1.02 -5.88
CA ASP A 54 10.95 1.48 -4.67
C ASP A 54 9.58 2.07 -5.04
N PRO A 55 8.51 1.30 -4.89
CA PRO A 55 7.16 1.77 -5.19
C PRO A 55 6.70 2.93 -4.31
N ASN A 56 7.29 3.12 -3.11
CA ASN A 56 6.90 4.19 -2.19
C ASN A 56 7.29 5.59 -2.70
N LEU A 57 8.04 5.69 -3.79
CA LEU A 57 8.35 6.96 -4.44
C LEU A 57 7.19 7.55 -5.24
N TRP A 58 6.06 6.82 -5.39
CA TRP A 58 4.92 7.28 -6.17
C TRP A 58 4.33 8.64 -5.73
N PRO A 59 4.31 9.04 -4.44
CA PRO A 59 3.82 10.38 -4.08
C PRO A 59 4.72 11.48 -4.64
N LYS A 60 6.05 11.28 -4.60
CA LYS A 60 7.01 12.23 -5.19
C LYS A 60 6.90 12.28 -6.71
N LEU A 61 6.69 11.11 -7.33
CA LEU A 61 6.47 11.04 -8.77
C LEU A 61 5.19 11.78 -9.16
N TRP A 62 4.14 11.68 -8.37
CA TRP A 62 2.89 12.40 -8.56
C TRP A 62 3.05 13.92 -8.39
N GLU A 63 3.75 14.37 -7.36
CA GLU A 63 4.07 15.80 -7.15
C GLU A 63 4.74 16.45 -8.37
N MET A 64 5.60 15.69 -9.07
CA MET A 64 6.25 16.15 -10.30
C MET A 64 5.35 16.13 -11.55
N ASN A 65 4.19 15.50 -11.46
CA ASN A 65 3.26 15.34 -12.57
C ASN A 65 1.86 15.88 -12.22
N PRO A 66 1.71 17.19 -11.97
CA PRO A 66 0.48 17.79 -11.44
C PRO A 66 -0.71 17.69 -12.41
N PHE A 67 -0.49 17.38 -13.69
CA PHE A 67 -1.54 17.13 -14.66
C PHE A 67 -2.29 15.80 -14.41
N VAL A 68 -1.71 14.89 -13.63
CA VAL A 68 -2.35 13.65 -13.18
C VAL A 68 -3.26 13.99 -12.00
N THR A 69 -4.53 14.25 -12.27
CA THR A 69 -5.53 14.65 -11.26
C THR A 69 -5.89 13.49 -10.32
N ASN A 70 -5.80 12.24 -10.83
CA ASN A 70 -6.00 11.04 -10.02
C ASN A 70 -4.80 10.10 -10.20
N PRO A 71 -3.96 9.90 -9.16
CA PRO A 71 -2.73 9.10 -9.26
C PRO A 71 -2.97 7.62 -9.59
N HIS A 72 -4.23 7.17 -9.52
CA HIS A 72 -4.61 5.79 -9.77
C HIS A 72 -5.28 5.59 -11.14
N LEU A 73 -5.56 6.69 -11.85
CA LEU A 73 -6.18 6.67 -13.18
C LEU A 73 -5.26 7.36 -14.19
N LEU A 74 -4.19 6.69 -14.52
CA LEU A 74 -3.33 7.11 -15.63
C LEU A 74 -4.02 6.82 -16.96
N LYS A 75 -4.00 7.79 -17.85
CA LYS A 75 -4.54 7.60 -19.21
C LYS A 75 -3.43 7.06 -20.11
N PRO A 76 -3.67 5.97 -20.85
CA PRO A 76 -2.72 5.51 -21.86
C PRO A 76 -2.34 6.64 -22.80
N GLY A 77 -1.04 6.85 -23.00
CA GLY A 77 -0.48 7.94 -23.81
C GLY A 77 0.01 9.15 -22.99
N ASP A 78 -0.34 9.30 -21.73
CA ASP A 78 0.20 10.34 -20.86
C ASP A 78 1.72 10.17 -20.71
N LYS A 79 2.45 11.29 -20.63
CA LYS A 79 3.90 11.30 -20.43
C LYS A 79 4.23 11.68 -18.99
N ILE A 80 4.58 10.68 -18.19
CA ILE A 80 4.99 10.88 -16.80
C ILE A 80 6.46 11.26 -16.74
N THR A 81 6.75 12.43 -16.21
CA THR A 81 8.10 12.90 -15.92
C THR A 81 8.68 12.11 -14.74
N LEU A 82 9.83 11.47 -14.95
CA LEU A 82 10.49 10.66 -13.93
C LEU A 82 11.32 11.52 -12.98
N LEU A 83 11.52 11.03 -11.74
CA LEU A 83 12.27 11.73 -10.69
C LEU A 83 13.74 11.94 -11.12
N GLU A 84 14.22 13.17 -10.97
CA GLU A 84 15.62 13.51 -11.15
C GLU A 84 16.45 13.14 -9.91
N GLY A 85 17.71 12.77 -10.13
CA GLY A 85 18.64 12.44 -9.03
C GLY A 85 18.42 11.08 -8.35
N VAL A 86 17.39 10.34 -8.72
CA VAL A 86 17.17 8.96 -8.26
C VAL A 86 17.76 8.00 -9.29
N PRO A 87 18.67 7.08 -8.89
CA PRO A 87 19.26 6.13 -9.82
C PRO A 87 18.19 5.22 -10.43
N LEU A 88 18.12 5.21 -11.77
CA LEU A 88 17.18 4.33 -12.50
C LEU A 88 17.70 2.89 -12.47
N ARG A 89 16.89 1.97 -12.00
CA ARG A 89 17.03 0.54 -12.27
C ARG A 89 16.40 0.22 -13.63
N VAL A 90 17.13 0.47 -14.70
CA VAL A 90 16.70 -0.02 -16.01
C VAL A 90 17.15 -1.47 -16.12
N PRO A 91 16.28 -2.47 -16.08
CA PRO A 91 16.67 -3.82 -16.43
C PRO A 91 17.13 -3.80 -17.88
N LYS A 92 18.37 -4.25 -18.18
CA LYS A 92 18.84 -4.45 -19.55
C LYS A 92 17.97 -5.54 -20.20
N LYS A 93 16.88 -5.14 -20.84
CA LYS A 93 16.03 -6.03 -21.60
C LYS A 93 16.71 -6.29 -22.95
N LYS A 94 17.19 -7.52 -23.14
CA LYS A 94 17.55 -8.03 -24.44
C LYS A 94 16.28 -7.99 -25.29
N VAL A 95 16.26 -7.13 -26.29
CA VAL A 95 15.14 -7.03 -27.22
C VAL A 95 15.20 -8.28 -28.10
N GLU A 96 14.47 -9.31 -27.75
CA GLU A 96 13.96 -10.30 -28.69
C GLU A 96 12.56 -9.85 -29.07
N GLU A 97 12.38 -9.50 -30.31
CA GLU A 97 11.09 -9.19 -30.93
C GLU A 97 10.27 -10.47 -31.02
N ARG A 98 9.58 -10.80 -29.90
CA ARG A 98 8.59 -11.85 -29.90
C ARG A 98 7.24 -11.26 -30.27
N ALA A 99 6.55 -11.94 -31.19
CA ALA A 99 5.13 -11.74 -31.49
C ALA A 99 4.34 -11.57 -30.18
N PRO A 100 3.21 -10.83 -30.17
CA PRO A 100 2.41 -10.61 -28.97
C PRO A 100 1.99 -11.97 -28.41
N GLU A 101 2.70 -12.40 -27.37
CA GLU A 101 2.29 -13.56 -26.57
C GLU A 101 0.92 -13.20 -25.98
N VAL A 102 -0.09 -13.88 -26.43
CA VAL A 102 -1.39 -13.92 -25.74
C VAL A 102 -1.10 -14.50 -24.37
N ARG A 103 -0.91 -13.64 -23.37
CA ARG A 103 -0.77 -14.11 -22.00
C ARG A 103 -2.04 -14.86 -21.64
N PRO A 104 -1.95 -16.12 -21.19
CA PRO A 104 -3.13 -16.82 -20.76
C PRO A 104 -3.83 -15.95 -19.70
N SER A 105 -5.12 -15.73 -19.88
CA SER A 105 -5.91 -15.00 -18.89
C SER A 105 -5.87 -15.78 -17.58
N VAL A 106 -5.26 -15.18 -16.56
CA VAL A 106 -5.15 -15.81 -15.25
C VAL A 106 -6.49 -15.67 -14.54
N VAL A 107 -7.08 -16.80 -14.19
CA VAL A 107 -8.31 -16.83 -13.41
C VAL A 107 -8.00 -16.46 -11.96
N GLY A 108 -8.63 -15.42 -11.46
CA GLY A 108 -8.57 -14.98 -10.07
C GLY A 108 -9.87 -15.25 -9.32
N LEU A 109 -9.84 -14.99 -8.02
CA LEU A 109 -11.02 -14.95 -7.15
C LEU A 109 -11.48 -13.51 -7.00
N ASP A 110 -12.78 -13.25 -7.11
CA ASP A 110 -13.39 -11.95 -6.84
C ASP A 110 -13.98 -11.94 -5.43
N PHE A 111 -13.44 -11.10 -4.57
CA PHE A 111 -13.94 -10.95 -3.19
C PHE A 111 -14.89 -9.75 -3.00
N SER A 112 -15.29 -9.06 -4.07
CA SER A 112 -16.18 -7.88 -3.99
C SER A 112 -17.53 -8.18 -3.33
N GLY A 113 -18.02 -9.41 -3.50
CA GLY A 113 -19.27 -9.87 -2.88
C GLY A 113 -19.15 -10.21 -1.38
N LEU A 114 -17.94 -10.30 -0.83
CA LEU A 114 -17.71 -10.65 0.58
C LEU A 114 -17.62 -9.42 1.48
N ILE A 115 -16.96 -8.38 1.00
CA ILE A 115 -16.72 -7.15 1.76
C ILE A 115 -16.50 -5.99 0.79
N ASN A 116 -16.91 -4.78 1.19
CA ASN A 116 -16.56 -3.59 0.43
C ASN A 116 -15.04 -3.38 0.47
N PRO A 117 -14.32 -3.47 -0.67
CA PRO A 117 -12.87 -3.39 -0.73
C PRO A 117 -12.32 -2.04 -0.25
N GLU A 118 -13.07 -0.97 -0.40
CA GLU A 118 -12.67 0.37 0.04
C GLU A 118 -12.69 0.52 1.57
N THR A 119 -13.36 -0.40 2.28
CA THR A 119 -13.44 -0.36 3.75
C THR A 119 -12.43 -1.27 4.46
N LEU A 120 -11.55 -1.93 3.73
CA LEU A 120 -10.58 -2.89 4.30
C LEU A 120 -9.71 -2.26 5.39
N GLY A 121 -9.29 -1.01 5.22
CA GLY A 121 -8.33 -0.39 6.10
C GLY A 121 -6.97 -1.09 6.05
N TYR A 122 -6.04 -0.64 6.87
CA TYR A 122 -4.71 -1.23 6.94
C TYR A 122 -4.02 -0.93 8.26
N LEU A 123 -2.97 -1.70 8.56
CA LEU A 123 -2.08 -1.44 9.69
C LEU A 123 -0.85 -0.66 9.20
N THR A 124 -0.49 0.42 9.87
CA THR A 124 0.77 1.15 9.63
C THR A 124 1.67 1.05 10.86
N LEU A 125 2.97 0.82 10.62
CA LEU A 125 3.97 0.83 11.68
C LEU A 125 4.61 2.23 11.74
N GLY A 126 4.78 2.77 12.95
CA GLY A 126 5.35 4.10 13.15
C GLY A 126 4.34 5.24 12.96
N GLU A 127 4.83 6.40 12.52
CA GLU A 127 4.03 7.61 12.36
C GLU A 127 3.00 7.47 11.22
N VAL A 128 1.85 8.11 11.44
CA VAL A 128 0.78 8.17 10.44
C VAL A 128 1.17 9.21 9.38
N SER A 129 1.46 8.73 8.17
CA SER A 129 1.66 9.63 7.04
C SER A 129 0.31 10.06 6.48
N SER A 130 0.06 11.37 6.44
CA SER A 130 -1.16 11.97 5.93
C SER A 130 -0.87 13.09 4.94
N PHE A 131 -1.89 13.57 4.26
CA PHE A 131 -1.86 14.80 3.44
C PHE A 131 -2.51 15.98 4.15
N GLY A 132 -3.14 15.74 5.27
CA GLY A 132 -3.83 16.73 6.08
C GLY A 132 -4.96 16.10 6.89
N ASN A 133 -5.78 16.94 7.50
CA ASN A 133 -6.91 16.51 8.32
C ASN A 133 -8.13 17.41 8.13
N ILE A 134 -9.31 16.85 8.40
CA ILE A 134 -10.56 17.61 8.45
C ILE A 134 -10.60 18.39 9.76
N PHE A 135 -10.60 19.73 9.70
CA PHE A 135 -10.58 20.56 10.90
C PHE A 135 -11.90 21.30 11.17
N ALA A 136 -12.75 21.47 10.13
CA ALA A 136 -14.04 22.12 10.27
C ALA A 136 -15.04 21.60 9.23
N SER A 137 -16.32 21.87 9.44
CA SER A 137 -17.40 21.64 8.48
C SER A 137 -18.13 22.93 8.17
N LYS A 138 -18.77 23.03 7.01
CA LYS A 138 -19.50 24.22 6.56
C LYS A 138 -20.68 24.58 7.51
N ASN A 139 -21.29 23.58 8.12
CA ASN A 139 -22.50 23.74 8.94
C ASN A 139 -22.25 23.45 10.43
N ASP A 140 -20.99 23.55 10.90
CA ASP A 140 -20.56 23.28 12.29
C ASP A 140 -20.97 21.89 12.82
N ARG A 141 -21.13 20.92 11.92
CA ARG A 141 -21.43 19.53 12.28
C ARG A 141 -20.18 18.82 12.75
N ILE A 142 -20.35 18.00 13.79
CA ILE A 142 -19.27 17.14 14.33
C ILE A 142 -19.24 15.78 13.63
N ILE A 143 -20.42 15.25 13.28
CA ILE A 143 -20.59 14.00 12.54
C ILE A 143 -20.95 14.34 11.10
N LEU A 144 -20.17 13.83 10.19
CA LEU A 144 -20.19 14.15 8.77
C LEU A 144 -20.47 12.91 7.93
N SER A 145 -21.13 13.11 6.80
CA SER A 145 -21.53 12.06 5.88
C SER A 145 -21.52 12.52 4.43
N PHE A 146 -21.96 11.67 3.50
CA PHE A 146 -22.10 11.98 2.09
C PHE A 146 -22.82 13.33 1.85
N GLY A 147 -22.25 14.15 0.98
CA GLY A 147 -22.79 15.47 0.59
C GLY A 147 -22.38 16.61 1.50
N ASP A 148 -21.78 16.38 2.67
CA ASP A 148 -21.30 17.46 3.53
C ASP A 148 -20.05 18.11 2.93
N THR A 149 -19.98 19.46 3.04
CA THR A 149 -18.78 20.23 2.72
C THR A 149 -17.93 20.40 3.96
N VAL A 150 -16.65 20.09 3.83
CA VAL A 150 -15.67 20.14 4.91
C VAL A 150 -14.48 21.02 4.56
N TYR A 151 -13.75 21.45 5.57
CA TYR A 151 -12.50 22.16 5.40
C TYR A 151 -11.34 21.28 5.85
N VAL A 152 -10.36 21.16 4.96
CA VAL A 152 -9.15 20.35 5.15
C VAL A 152 -7.97 21.30 5.38
N LEU A 153 -7.21 21.04 6.42
CA LEU A 153 -5.90 21.65 6.65
C LEU A 153 -4.83 20.69 6.13
N SER A 154 -4.12 21.09 5.06
CA SER A 154 -3.04 20.27 4.50
C SER A 154 -1.79 20.28 5.39
N ASP A 155 -1.03 19.19 5.38
CA ASP A 155 0.29 19.13 6.01
C ASP A 155 1.25 20.14 5.33
N ARG A 156 2.30 20.56 6.07
CA ARG A 156 3.15 21.71 5.66
C ARG A 156 3.75 21.56 4.26
N ASP A 157 4.11 20.33 3.91
CA ASP A 157 4.82 20.01 2.66
C ASP A 157 3.89 19.47 1.57
N LYS A 158 2.56 19.60 1.77
CA LYS A 158 1.56 19.03 0.87
C LYS A 158 0.68 20.12 0.28
N THR A 159 0.60 20.16 -1.05
CA THR A 159 -0.33 21.00 -1.80
C THR A 159 -1.42 20.10 -2.39
N LEU A 160 -2.67 20.46 -2.14
CA LEU A 160 -3.83 19.75 -2.67
C LEU A 160 -4.33 20.43 -3.94
N GLN A 161 -4.74 19.64 -4.93
CA GLN A 161 -5.25 20.16 -6.19
C GLN A 161 -6.77 19.96 -6.29
N PRO A 162 -7.51 20.90 -6.88
CA PRO A 162 -8.92 20.72 -7.16
C PRO A 162 -9.16 19.43 -7.97
N GLY A 163 -10.19 18.68 -7.62
CA GLY A 163 -10.55 17.41 -8.24
C GLY A 163 -9.82 16.19 -7.69
N GLN A 164 -8.78 16.35 -6.87
CA GLN A 164 -8.12 15.21 -6.22
C GLN A 164 -9.05 14.54 -5.23
N GLU A 165 -8.99 13.20 -5.20
CA GLU A 165 -9.75 12.38 -4.26
C GLU A 165 -8.82 11.78 -3.19
N PHE A 166 -9.35 11.71 -1.98
CA PHE A 166 -8.66 11.16 -0.83
C PHE A 166 -9.58 10.22 -0.06
N PHE A 167 -9.02 9.17 0.49
CA PHE A 167 -9.68 8.47 1.58
C PHE A 167 -9.64 9.31 2.84
N VAL A 168 -10.76 9.33 3.55
CA VAL A 168 -10.83 9.81 4.92
C VAL A 168 -10.59 8.62 5.83
N VAL A 169 -9.57 8.68 6.66
CA VAL A 169 -9.19 7.58 7.55
C VAL A 169 -9.06 8.06 8.99
N ARG A 170 -9.41 7.19 9.92
CA ARG A 170 -9.24 7.42 11.36
C ARG A 170 -8.18 6.47 11.90
N PRO A 171 -7.03 7.01 12.38
CA PRO A 171 -6.04 6.20 13.07
C PRO A 171 -6.59 5.69 14.40
N SER A 172 -6.37 4.42 14.71
CA SER A 172 -6.60 3.90 16.05
C SER A 172 -5.59 4.46 17.05
N PRO A 173 -5.82 4.36 18.36
CA PRO A 173 -4.76 4.43 19.36
C PRO A 173 -3.64 3.43 19.01
N LEU A 174 -2.42 3.68 19.53
CA LEU A 174 -1.28 2.79 19.36
C LEU A 174 -1.62 1.38 19.87
N ILE A 175 -1.61 0.39 18.96
CA ILE A 175 -1.84 -1.00 19.32
C ILE A 175 -0.54 -1.69 19.71
N LYS A 176 -0.66 -2.76 20.49
CA LYS A 176 0.47 -3.62 20.90
C LYS A 176 0.36 -4.96 20.17
N HIS A 177 1.52 -5.49 19.81
CA HIS A 177 1.59 -6.82 19.24
C HIS A 177 1.06 -7.87 20.23
N PRO A 178 0.11 -8.74 19.84
CA PRO A 178 -0.59 -9.63 20.77
C PRO A 178 0.34 -10.63 21.48
N VAL A 179 1.40 -11.07 20.80
CA VAL A 179 2.36 -12.04 21.33
C VAL A 179 3.50 -11.36 22.06
N SER A 180 4.24 -10.46 21.39
CA SER A 180 5.43 -9.82 21.96
C SER A 180 5.15 -8.68 22.94
N LYS A 181 3.89 -8.18 22.98
CA LYS A 181 3.43 -7.04 23.79
C LYS A 181 4.10 -5.70 23.47
N LYS A 182 5.00 -5.65 22.51
CA LYS A 182 5.69 -4.42 22.08
C LYS A 182 4.72 -3.49 21.33
N PRO A 183 4.93 -2.17 21.39
CA PRO A 183 4.22 -1.23 20.53
C PRO A 183 4.36 -1.63 19.07
N LEU A 184 3.27 -1.58 18.31
CA LEU A 184 3.24 -2.04 16.92
C LEU A 184 2.95 -0.88 15.96
N GLY A 185 1.81 -0.22 16.10
CA GLY A 185 1.40 0.83 15.18
C GLY A 185 -0.07 1.21 15.30
N HIS A 186 -0.63 1.74 14.22
CA HIS A 186 -2.00 2.24 14.19
C HIS A 186 -2.81 1.52 13.10
N ILE A 187 -4.03 1.13 13.42
CA ILE A 187 -5.02 0.66 12.43
C ILE A 187 -5.61 1.90 11.77
N MET A 188 -5.52 1.98 10.46
CA MET A 188 -6.08 3.05 9.64
C MET A 188 -7.46 2.62 9.15
N SER A 189 -8.51 3.03 9.85
CA SER A 189 -9.89 2.69 9.50
C SER A 189 -10.43 3.66 8.45
N VAL A 190 -10.80 3.16 7.28
CA VAL A 190 -11.38 3.99 6.21
C VAL A 190 -12.82 4.36 6.61
N ARG A 191 -13.11 5.67 6.57
CA ARG A 191 -14.42 6.24 6.91
C ARG A 191 -15.23 6.63 5.69
N GLY A 192 -14.55 7.03 4.61
CA GLY A 192 -15.18 7.48 3.37
C GLY A 192 -14.17 8.05 2.41
N ARG A 193 -14.68 8.77 1.41
CA ARG A 193 -13.88 9.53 0.43
C ARG A 193 -14.34 10.97 0.37
N LEU A 194 -13.40 11.86 0.10
CA LEU A 194 -13.67 13.24 -0.21
C LEU A 194 -12.96 13.68 -1.51
N ARG A 195 -13.48 14.73 -2.13
CA ARG A 195 -12.86 15.38 -3.30
C ARG A 195 -12.56 16.83 -2.97
N ILE A 196 -11.34 17.25 -3.25
CA ILE A 196 -10.92 18.64 -3.07
C ILE A 196 -11.63 19.52 -4.10
N GLU A 197 -12.23 20.62 -3.66
CA GLU A 197 -12.88 21.62 -4.52
C GLU A 197 -11.92 22.75 -4.85
N GLY A 198 -11.16 23.21 -3.88
CA GLY A 198 -10.18 24.27 -4.05
C GLY A 198 -9.73 24.92 -2.76
N PRO A 199 -8.83 25.90 -2.85
CA PRO A 199 -8.38 26.69 -1.70
C PRO A 199 -9.54 27.48 -1.09
N ALA A 200 -9.64 27.51 0.25
CA ALA A 200 -10.79 28.05 0.96
C ALA A 200 -10.45 28.97 2.14
N GLY A 201 -9.19 29.04 2.54
CA GLY A 201 -8.82 29.77 3.76
C GLY A 201 -8.41 31.22 3.53
N ILE A 202 -8.84 32.10 4.44
CA ILE A 202 -8.36 33.45 4.56
C ILE A 202 -7.90 33.67 5.99
N ASN A 203 -6.65 34.06 6.17
CA ASN A 203 -6.11 34.44 7.47
C ASN A 203 -6.51 35.89 7.75
N TYR A 204 -6.98 36.15 8.95
CA TYR A 204 -7.20 37.48 9.46
C TYR A 204 -6.22 37.78 10.60
N LYS A 205 -5.30 38.69 10.39
CA LYS A 205 -4.34 39.11 11.40
C LYS A 205 -4.12 40.62 11.29
N ASP A 206 -4.18 41.30 12.43
CA ASP A 206 -3.88 42.73 12.55
C ASP A 206 -4.66 43.64 11.54
N GLY A 207 -5.92 43.28 11.26
CA GLY A 207 -6.74 44.02 10.31
C GLY A 207 -6.47 43.70 8.84
N GLN A 208 -5.51 42.80 8.54
CA GLN A 208 -5.17 42.37 7.18
C GLN A 208 -5.70 40.99 6.88
N LEU A 209 -6.23 40.82 5.67
CA LEU A 209 -6.69 39.55 5.11
C LEU A 209 -5.57 39.00 4.21
N SER A 210 -5.19 37.76 4.45
CA SER A 210 -4.26 37.02 3.58
C SER A 210 -4.82 35.66 3.26
N ARG A 211 -4.53 35.12 2.06
CA ARG A 211 -4.94 33.78 1.67
C ARG A 211 -4.21 32.75 2.53
N ASN A 212 -4.96 31.79 3.05
CA ASN A 212 -4.36 30.61 3.69
C ASN A 212 -4.13 29.52 2.64
N GLU A 213 -2.87 29.32 2.26
CA GLU A 213 -2.47 28.39 1.22
C GLU A 213 -2.63 26.91 1.62
N ARG A 214 -2.89 26.63 2.92
CA ARG A 214 -3.01 25.29 3.46
C ARG A 214 -4.43 24.84 3.74
N THR A 215 -5.40 25.73 3.53
CA THR A 215 -6.82 25.43 3.79
C THR A 215 -7.55 25.22 2.48
N TYR A 216 -8.26 24.10 2.39
CA TYR A 216 -9.02 23.71 1.21
C TYR A 216 -10.45 23.36 1.58
N SER A 217 -11.41 23.68 0.70
CA SER A 217 -12.75 23.11 0.74
C SER A 217 -12.75 21.76 0.05
N ALA A 218 -13.54 20.83 0.57
CA ALA A 218 -13.72 19.51 0.02
C ALA A 218 -15.16 19.03 0.24
N SER A 219 -15.67 18.22 -0.67
CA SER A 219 -16.97 17.55 -0.56
C SER A 219 -16.77 16.09 -0.21
N ILE A 220 -17.52 15.59 0.78
CA ILE A 220 -17.57 14.16 1.07
C ILE A 220 -18.40 13.48 -0.03
N ILE A 221 -17.73 12.67 -0.87
CA ILE A 221 -18.34 11.99 -2.02
C ILE A 221 -18.79 10.56 -1.68
N GLU A 222 -18.33 10.02 -0.54
CA GLU A 222 -18.71 8.70 -0.07
C GLU A 222 -18.49 8.58 1.44
N SER A 223 -19.39 7.90 2.15
CA SER A 223 -19.28 7.69 3.60
C SER A 223 -19.63 6.25 3.92
N PHE A 224 -18.66 5.49 4.42
CA PHE A 224 -18.81 4.10 4.86
C PHE A 224 -19.11 4.01 6.35
N ASN A 225 -18.59 4.98 7.10
CA ASN A 225 -18.73 5.12 8.54
C ASN A 225 -18.77 6.62 8.87
N PRO A 226 -19.28 7.01 10.04
CA PRO A 226 -19.31 8.42 10.45
C PRO A 226 -17.92 9.06 10.39
N ILE A 227 -17.81 10.11 9.58
CA ILE A 227 -16.62 10.95 9.45
C ILE A 227 -16.68 12.01 10.56
N GLY A 228 -15.54 12.39 11.12
CA GLY A 228 -15.46 13.40 12.17
C GLY A 228 -14.34 14.41 11.95
N LEU A 229 -14.38 15.47 12.75
CA LEU A 229 -13.28 16.40 12.82
C LEU A 229 -12.04 15.69 13.38
N GLY A 230 -10.87 15.99 12.82
CA GLY A 230 -9.61 15.32 13.17
C GLY A 230 -9.32 14.07 12.34
N ASP A 231 -10.28 13.53 11.58
CA ASP A 231 -9.98 12.44 10.65
C ASP A 231 -8.97 12.92 9.61
N VAL A 232 -8.01 12.08 9.28
CA VAL A 232 -6.91 12.42 8.36
C VAL A 232 -7.23 12.00 6.93
N ILE A 233 -6.62 12.65 5.97
CA ILE A 233 -6.77 12.30 4.56
C ILE A 233 -5.51 11.64 4.03
N VAL A 234 -5.71 10.55 3.27
CA VAL A 234 -4.64 9.85 2.56
C VAL A 234 -5.04 9.69 1.09
N PRO A 235 -4.09 9.64 0.16
CA PRO A 235 -4.42 9.52 -1.25
C PRO A 235 -5.33 8.32 -1.53
N TYR A 236 -6.35 8.54 -2.36
CA TYR A 236 -7.26 7.48 -2.78
C TYR A 236 -6.54 6.46 -3.66
N SER A 237 -6.66 5.18 -3.29
CA SER A 237 -6.12 4.06 -4.04
C SER A 237 -7.17 2.95 -4.10
N PRO A 238 -7.85 2.76 -5.24
CA PRO A 238 -8.83 1.69 -5.36
C PRO A 238 -8.14 0.32 -5.24
N VAL A 239 -8.70 -0.55 -4.41
CA VAL A 239 -8.25 -1.93 -4.27
C VAL A 239 -8.94 -2.77 -5.35
N SER A 240 -8.18 -3.43 -6.23
CA SER A 240 -8.75 -4.39 -7.15
C SER A 240 -9.37 -5.55 -6.36
N THR A 241 -10.54 -6.02 -6.73
CA THR A 241 -11.22 -7.13 -6.04
C THR A 241 -10.81 -8.50 -6.57
N CYS A 242 -10.24 -8.52 -7.78
CA CYS A 242 -9.78 -9.73 -8.44
C CYS A 242 -8.36 -10.10 -7.97
N VAL A 243 -8.21 -11.25 -7.34
CA VAL A 243 -6.94 -11.71 -6.77
C VAL A 243 -6.64 -13.11 -7.23
N GLN A 244 -5.45 -13.34 -7.79
CA GLN A 244 -4.97 -14.68 -8.06
C GLN A 244 -4.49 -15.32 -6.74
N PRO A 245 -5.09 -16.42 -6.31
CA PRO A 245 -4.59 -17.17 -5.17
C PRO A 245 -3.21 -17.78 -5.50
N VAL A 246 -2.25 -17.57 -4.61
CA VAL A 246 -0.89 -18.10 -4.76
C VAL A 246 -0.48 -18.73 -3.44
N PRO A 247 -0.22 -20.04 -3.41
CA PRO A 247 0.32 -20.71 -2.24
C PRO A 247 1.66 -20.06 -1.82
N VAL A 248 1.89 -19.93 -0.54
CA VAL A 248 3.19 -19.49 -0.01
C VAL A 248 4.10 -20.69 0.08
N GLY A 249 5.20 -20.67 -0.65
CA GLY A 249 6.24 -21.69 -0.53
C GLY A 249 6.95 -21.57 0.81
N LYS A 250 6.96 -22.64 1.60
CA LYS A 250 7.67 -22.87 2.87
C LYS A 250 7.01 -22.38 4.15
N GLU A 251 7.47 -23.01 5.23
CA GLU A 251 7.09 -22.86 6.64
C GLU A 251 7.35 -21.44 7.17
N MET A 252 6.56 -20.49 6.70
CA MET A 252 6.53 -19.15 7.26
C MET A 252 5.46 -19.12 8.35
N VAL A 253 5.87 -18.78 9.57
CA VAL A 253 4.96 -18.57 10.71
C VAL A 253 4.86 -17.06 10.95
N ILE A 254 3.65 -16.55 10.90
CA ILE A 254 3.32 -15.14 11.10
C ILE A 254 2.11 -15.01 12.00
N ASN A 255 1.80 -13.78 12.46
CA ASN A 255 0.73 -13.57 13.41
C ASN A 255 -0.37 -12.67 12.85
N ILE A 256 -1.61 -12.98 13.18
CA ILE A 256 -2.71 -12.03 13.12
C ILE A 256 -2.54 -11.08 14.30
N VAL A 257 -2.23 -9.81 14.03
CA VAL A 257 -1.90 -8.84 15.09
C VAL A 257 -3.04 -7.92 15.45
N ALA A 258 -4.02 -7.77 14.57
CA ALA A 258 -5.21 -6.98 14.80
C ALA A 258 -6.30 -7.40 13.81
N ALA A 259 -7.51 -6.92 14.03
CA ALA A 259 -8.63 -7.08 13.10
C ALA A 259 -9.35 -5.75 12.88
N LYS A 260 -10.07 -5.65 11.77
CA LYS A 260 -10.94 -4.52 11.46
C LYS A 260 -11.96 -4.33 12.58
N ASP A 261 -12.26 -3.07 12.88
CA ASP A 261 -13.22 -2.67 13.93
C ASP A 261 -12.89 -3.21 15.33
N ASN A 262 -11.61 -3.54 15.60
CA ASN A 262 -11.10 -4.09 16.85
C ASN A 262 -11.82 -5.37 17.31
N LEU A 263 -12.27 -6.19 16.37
CA LEU A 263 -12.87 -7.47 16.68
C LEU A 263 -11.87 -8.37 17.41
N MET A 264 -12.31 -8.95 18.52
CA MET A 264 -11.50 -9.88 19.32
C MET A 264 -11.75 -11.33 18.94
N VAL A 265 -12.97 -11.63 18.52
CA VAL A 265 -13.39 -12.95 18.04
C VAL A 265 -13.54 -12.89 16.53
N LEU A 266 -12.87 -13.79 15.85
CA LEU A 266 -12.74 -13.81 14.42
C LEU A 266 -13.33 -15.09 13.84
N GLY A 267 -13.86 -14.98 12.64
CA GLY A 267 -14.46 -16.07 11.89
C GLY A 267 -14.41 -15.79 10.40
N GLN A 268 -15.22 -16.51 9.64
CA GLN A 268 -15.31 -16.35 8.19
C GLN A 268 -15.60 -14.89 7.80
N TYR A 269 -14.94 -14.42 6.74
CA TYR A 269 -15.01 -13.06 6.19
C TYR A 269 -14.51 -11.94 7.10
N SER A 270 -13.93 -12.26 8.26
CA SER A 270 -13.23 -11.26 9.07
C SER A 270 -12.04 -10.68 8.31
N VAL A 271 -11.87 -9.36 8.38
CA VAL A 271 -10.67 -8.67 7.90
C VAL A 271 -9.64 -8.60 9.01
N VAL A 272 -8.44 -9.07 8.73
CA VAL A 272 -7.35 -9.15 9.70
C VAL A 272 -6.10 -8.48 9.19
N TYR A 273 -5.28 -8.00 10.12
CA TYR A 273 -4.00 -7.36 9.85
C TYR A 273 -2.86 -8.25 10.35
N ILE A 274 -1.84 -8.36 9.51
CA ILE A 274 -0.71 -9.27 9.68
C ILE A 274 0.57 -8.44 9.87
N ASP A 275 1.46 -8.89 10.74
CA ASP A 275 2.72 -8.23 11.10
C ASP A 275 3.86 -8.40 10.08
N ARG A 276 3.54 -8.85 8.88
CA ARG A 276 4.48 -9.05 7.78
C ARG A 276 3.90 -8.53 6.47
N GLY A 277 4.77 -7.98 5.63
CA GLY A 277 4.42 -7.42 4.33
C GLY A 277 5.36 -7.87 3.21
N PHE A 278 5.40 -7.10 2.12
CA PHE A 278 6.15 -7.50 0.94
C PHE A 278 7.69 -7.52 1.16
N ARG A 279 8.23 -6.76 2.12
CA ARG A 279 9.64 -6.86 2.52
C ARG A 279 9.98 -8.23 3.12
N HIS A 280 8.98 -8.89 3.66
CA HIS A 280 9.09 -10.23 4.25
C HIS A 280 8.67 -11.35 3.28
N GLY A 281 8.46 -11.02 2.00
CA GLY A 281 8.08 -11.98 0.97
C GLY A 281 6.57 -12.23 0.85
N ILE A 282 5.73 -11.55 1.65
CA ILE A 282 4.27 -11.67 1.52
C ILE A 282 3.80 -10.83 0.35
N ARG A 283 2.99 -11.42 -0.51
CA ARG A 283 2.41 -10.78 -1.68
C ARG A 283 0.89 -10.87 -1.63
N ARG A 284 0.25 -9.94 -2.29
CA ARG A 284 -1.17 -10.04 -2.58
C ARG A 284 -1.46 -11.37 -3.30
N GLY A 285 -2.52 -12.06 -2.89
CA GLY A 285 -2.86 -13.38 -3.38
C GLY A 285 -2.31 -14.54 -2.55
N ASN A 286 -1.35 -14.28 -1.65
CA ASN A 286 -0.86 -15.34 -0.80
C ASN A 286 -1.97 -15.91 0.09
N ILE A 287 -1.99 -17.24 0.21
CA ILE A 287 -2.92 -17.97 1.07
C ILE A 287 -2.12 -18.57 2.23
N PHE A 288 -2.67 -18.41 3.43
CA PHE A 288 -2.13 -18.99 4.65
C PHE A 288 -3.20 -19.82 5.35
N GLU A 289 -2.75 -20.89 5.98
CA GLU A 289 -3.55 -21.67 6.92
C GLU A 289 -3.60 -20.95 8.28
N ILE A 290 -4.79 -20.88 8.87
CA ILE A 290 -4.96 -20.40 10.25
C ILE A 290 -4.78 -21.61 11.16
N VAL A 291 -3.78 -21.56 12.04
CA VAL A 291 -3.44 -22.71 12.87
C VAL A 291 -3.39 -22.39 14.36
N GLN A 292 -3.78 -23.35 15.16
CA GLN A 292 -3.62 -23.32 16.61
C GLN A 292 -2.68 -24.43 17.07
N PRO A 293 -1.59 -24.10 17.80
CA PRO A 293 -0.72 -25.12 18.38
C PRO A 293 -1.50 -26.01 19.34
N HIS A 294 -1.42 -27.32 19.13
CA HIS A 294 -2.07 -28.31 19.99
C HIS A 294 -1.10 -28.81 21.05
N ILE A 295 -1.18 -28.21 22.25
CA ILE A 295 -0.33 -28.56 23.37
C ILE A 295 -1.15 -29.33 24.39
N VAL A 296 -0.76 -30.60 24.62
CA VAL A 296 -1.35 -31.44 25.66
C VAL A 296 -0.41 -31.46 26.86
N THR A 297 -0.96 -31.21 28.04
CA THR A 297 -0.22 -31.28 29.30
C THR A 297 -0.65 -32.53 30.06
N ASN A 298 0.32 -33.36 30.41
CA ASN A 298 0.02 -34.52 31.22
C ASN A 298 -0.39 -34.04 32.66
N PRO A 299 -1.51 -34.54 33.21
CA PRO A 299 -1.97 -34.11 34.53
C PRO A 299 -0.98 -34.49 35.63
N GLU A 300 -0.96 -33.67 36.70
CA GLU A 300 -0.10 -33.90 37.88
C GLU A 300 -0.50 -35.13 38.66
N GLU A 301 -1.82 -35.38 38.79
CA GLU A 301 -2.35 -36.48 39.56
C GLU A 301 -2.34 -37.77 38.73
N PRO A 302 -1.90 -38.89 39.31
CA PRO A 302 -1.97 -40.18 38.64
C PRO A 302 -3.43 -40.53 38.36
N LEU A 303 -3.76 -40.76 37.09
CA LEU A 303 -5.04 -41.33 36.68
C LEU A 303 -5.19 -42.69 37.37
N LYS A 304 -6.43 -43.13 37.60
CA LYS A 304 -6.72 -44.45 38.19
C LYS A 304 -5.87 -45.54 37.58
N PRO A 305 -5.43 -46.57 38.37
CA PRO A 305 -4.39 -47.52 38.02
C PRO A 305 -4.51 -48.20 36.65
N TRP A 306 -5.71 -48.40 36.15
CA TRP A 306 -5.94 -49.02 34.84
C TRP A 306 -5.68 -48.04 33.66
N ARG A 307 -5.60 -46.74 33.91
CA ARG A 307 -5.26 -45.72 32.91
C ARG A 307 -3.79 -45.30 32.97
N GLU A 308 -3.08 -45.53 34.06
CA GLU A 308 -1.66 -45.19 34.20
C GLU A 308 -0.77 -45.88 33.18
N ARG A 309 -1.19 -47.08 32.73
CA ARG A 309 -0.46 -47.84 31.72
C ARG A 309 -0.54 -47.27 30.32
N ALA A 310 -1.45 -46.31 30.08
CA ALA A 310 -1.66 -45.70 28.77
C ALA A 310 -0.86 -44.40 28.56
N THR A 311 -0.34 -43.77 29.62
CA THR A 311 0.40 -42.52 29.52
C THR A 311 1.90 -42.76 29.72
N ALA A 312 2.64 -42.84 28.62
CA ALA A 312 4.10 -42.94 28.64
C ALA A 312 4.81 -41.63 29.00
N LEU A 313 4.07 -40.54 29.27
CA LEU A 313 4.64 -39.23 29.54
C LEU A 313 4.76 -38.96 31.04
N PRO A 314 5.89 -38.35 31.50
CA PRO A 314 6.04 -37.91 32.87
C PRO A 314 4.96 -36.90 33.29
N PRO A 315 4.59 -36.80 34.58
CA PRO A 315 3.72 -35.78 35.09
C PRO A 315 4.21 -34.37 34.70
N LYS A 316 3.31 -33.42 34.43
CA LYS A 316 3.59 -32.02 33.97
C LYS A 316 4.33 -31.94 32.63
N SER A 317 4.62 -33.04 31.95
CA SER A 317 5.21 -32.97 30.62
C SER A 317 4.25 -32.34 29.63
N LYS A 318 4.79 -31.48 28.71
CA LYS A 318 4.06 -30.90 27.60
C LYS A 318 4.41 -31.65 26.33
N LEU A 319 3.40 -32.13 25.63
CA LEU A 319 3.54 -32.73 24.33
C LEU A 319 2.93 -31.79 23.29
N LEU A 320 3.72 -31.44 22.28
CA LEU A 320 3.24 -30.72 21.12
C LEU A 320 2.72 -31.73 20.10
N LEU A 321 1.45 -31.70 19.82
CA LEU A 321 0.80 -32.51 18.79
C LEU A 321 0.74 -31.66 17.47
N PRO A 322 0.37 -32.30 16.35
CA PRO A 322 0.15 -31.58 15.11
C PRO A 322 -0.81 -30.38 15.31
N ASP A 323 -0.50 -29.26 14.66
CA ASP A 323 -1.33 -28.06 14.72
C ASP A 323 -2.78 -28.35 14.30
N ILE A 324 -3.72 -27.68 14.93
CA ILE A 324 -5.14 -27.73 14.57
C ILE A 324 -5.39 -26.67 13.49
N SER A 325 -5.90 -27.10 12.33
CA SER A 325 -6.33 -26.20 11.24
C SER A 325 -7.66 -25.57 11.58
N LEU A 326 -7.68 -24.24 11.70
CA LEU A 326 -8.88 -23.46 11.99
C LEU A 326 -9.52 -22.86 10.74
N GLY A 327 -8.80 -22.74 9.63
CA GLY A 327 -9.30 -22.13 8.40
C GLY A 327 -8.19 -21.64 7.50
N ALA A 328 -8.56 -20.76 6.57
CA ALA A 328 -7.60 -20.13 5.66
C ALA A 328 -7.89 -18.63 5.45
N ILE A 329 -6.81 -17.91 5.13
CA ILE A 329 -6.83 -16.46 4.87
C ILE A 329 -6.20 -16.16 3.52
N LEU A 330 -6.79 -15.20 2.79
CA LEU A 330 -6.27 -14.64 1.54
C LEU A 330 -5.72 -13.25 1.81
N VAL A 331 -4.48 -12.99 1.43
CA VAL A 331 -3.88 -11.65 1.48
C VAL A 331 -4.41 -10.82 0.31
N VAL A 332 -5.17 -9.76 0.61
CA VAL A 332 -5.79 -8.88 -0.38
C VAL A 332 -5.01 -7.58 -0.61
N GLU A 333 -4.21 -7.17 0.37
CA GLU A 333 -3.30 -6.02 0.27
C GLU A 333 -1.99 -6.34 1.00
N SER A 334 -0.87 -5.98 0.41
CA SER A 334 0.45 -6.11 1.04
C SER A 334 1.19 -4.78 0.99
N ARG A 335 1.58 -4.29 2.17
CA ARG A 335 2.38 -3.09 2.41
C ARG A 335 3.82 -3.48 2.73
N PRO A 336 4.75 -2.54 2.89
CA PRO A 336 6.14 -2.88 3.19
C PRO A 336 6.30 -3.86 4.34
N ASP A 337 5.68 -3.59 5.47
CA ASP A 337 5.91 -4.31 6.73
C ASP A 337 4.65 -5.02 7.27
N THR A 338 3.49 -4.78 6.68
CA THR A 338 2.20 -5.32 7.10
C THR A 338 1.38 -5.79 5.92
N SER A 339 0.39 -6.63 6.16
CA SER A 339 -0.58 -7.05 5.14
C SER A 339 -1.98 -7.07 5.69
N THR A 340 -2.96 -6.90 4.80
CA THR A 340 -4.39 -7.05 5.10
C THR A 340 -4.88 -8.33 4.44
N GLY A 341 -5.55 -9.17 5.21
CA GLY A 341 -6.13 -10.42 4.73
C GLY A 341 -7.61 -10.55 5.04
N ILE A 342 -8.29 -11.39 4.27
CA ILE A 342 -9.68 -11.79 4.48
C ILE A 342 -9.72 -13.27 4.83
N VAL A 343 -10.42 -13.64 5.89
CA VAL A 343 -10.66 -15.03 6.25
C VAL A 343 -11.62 -15.65 5.23
N LEU A 344 -11.13 -16.57 4.42
CA LEU A 344 -11.94 -17.23 3.39
C LEU A 344 -12.96 -18.20 4.00
N TYR A 345 -12.49 -19.00 4.94
CA TYR A 345 -13.33 -19.87 5.74
C TYR A 345 -12.71 -20.07 7.14
N ALA A 346 -13.55 -20.38 8.09
CA ALA A 346 -13.15 -20.73 9.44
C ALA A 346 -14.01 -21.91 9.92
N ASN A 347 -13.36 -22.99 10.36
CA ASN A 347 -14.02 -24.17 10.93
C ASN A 347 -14.45 -23.89 12.37
N GLU A 348 -13.69 -23.04 13.07
CA GLU A 348 -13.94 -22.61 14.43
C GLU A 348 -13.61 -21.12 14.56
N ILE A 349 -14.14 -20.48 15.58
CA ILE A 349 -13.79 -19.11 15.95
C ILE A 349 -12.37 -19.08 16.52
N PHE A 350 -11.67 -18.01 16.25
CA PHE A 350 -10.31 -17.77 16.73
C PHE A 350 -10.13 -16.31 17.16
N SER A 351 -8.97 -15.93 17.63
CA SER A 351 -8.72 -14.58 18.15
C SER A 351 -7.47 -13.94 17.54
N VAL A 352 -7.34 -12.64 17.77
CA VAL A 352 -6.09 -11.91 17.48
C VAL A 352 -4.94 -12.56 18.27
N GLY A 353 -3.81 -12.76 17.60
CA GLY A 353 -2.65 -13.51 18.12
C GLY A 353 -2.53 -14.91 17.57
N THR A 354 -3.55 -15.42 16.88
CA THR A 354 -3.50 -16.73 16.22
C THR A 354 -2.45 -16.74 15.11
N TYR A 355 -1.81 -17.88 14.91
CA TYR A 355 -0.75 -18.05 13.95
C TYR A 355 -1.29 -18.36 12.55
N LEU A 356 -0.53 -17.90 11.56
CA LEU A 356 -0.71 -18.26 10.16
C LEU A 356 0.50 -19.03 9.69
N LYS A 357 0.27 -20.11 8.97
CA LYS A 357 1.30 -21.00 8.44
C LYS A 357 1.27 -21.00 6.92
N GLY A 358 2.43 -20.79 6.30
CA GLY A 358 2.62 -20.95 4.87
C GLY A 358 2.76 -22.42 4.48
N GLY A 359 2.88 -22.70 3.18
CA GLY A 359 2.98 -24.07 2.66
C GLY A 359 1.64 -24.81 2.55
N PHE A 360 0.55 -24.08 2.78
CA PHE A 360 -0.81 -24.59 2.62
C PHE A 360 -1.19 -24.62 1.14
N GLU A 361 -1.47 -25.78 0.61
CA GLU A 361 -2.17 -25.92 -0.67
C GLU A 361 -3.66 -26.03 -0.35
N PRO A 362 -4.46 -25.06 -0.79
CA PRO A 362 -5.90 -25.16 -0.63
C PRO A 362 -6.34 -26.46 -1.32
N VAL A 363 -6.93 -27.36 -0.56
CA VAL A 363 -7.53 -28.56 -1.14
C VAL A 363 -8.55 -28.07 -2.17
N GLU A 364 -8.43 -28.52 -3.42
CA GLU A 364 -9.33 -28.13 -4.53
C GLU A 364 -10.82 -28.34 -4.17
N ASP A 365 -11.09 -29.21 -3.22
CA ASP A 365 -12.39 -29.52 -2.65
C ASP A 365 -12.89 -28.54 -1.56
N SER A 366 -12.16 -27.47 -1.22
CA SER A 366 -12.69 -26.53 -0.25
C SER A 366 -13.89 -25.77 -0.85
N LYS A 367 -15.10 -26.14 -0.46
CA LYS A 367 -16.36 -25.50 -0.87
C LYS A 367 -16.33 -23.97 -0.74
N ALA A 368 -15.48 -23.46 0.14
CA ALA A 368 -15.32 -22.03 0.39
C ALA A 368 -14.58 -21.31 -0.74
N LEU A 369 -13.57 -21.92 -1.37
CA LEU A 369 -12.88 -21.34 -2.53
C LEU A 369 -13.72 -21.46 -3.80
N SER A 370 -14.39 -22.61 -3.98
CA SER A 370 -15.25 -22.84 -5.14
C SER A 370 -16.54 -22.00 -5.13
N SER A 371 -16.92 -21.43 -3.97
CA SER A 371 -18.09 -20.55 -3.86
C SER A 371 -17.82 -19.09 -4.22
N LEU A 372 -16.54 -18.69 -4.35
CA LEU A 372 -16.18 -17.33 -4.76
C LEU A 372 -16.31 -17.16 -6.27
N PRO A 373 -16.90 -16.05 -6.74
CA PRO A 373 -16.94 -15.76 -8.16
C PRO A 373 -15.52 -15.63 -8.72
N THR A 374 -15.32 -16.14 -9.92
CA THR A 374 -14.05 -16.03 -10.64
C THR A 374 -13.99 -14.75 -11.44
N CYS A 375 -12.79 -14.21 -11.61
CA CYS A 375 -12.53 -13.02 -12.40
C CYS A 375 -11.29 -13.23 -13.27
N THR A 376 -11.15 -12.39 -14.29
CA THR A 376 -10.01 -12.45 -15.21
C THR A 376 -9.02 -11.32 -14.87
N ILE A 377 -7.79 -11.68 -14.56
CA ILE A 377 -6.70 -10.73 -14.37
C ILE A 377 -6.07 -10.48 -15.75
N GLN A 378 -6.17 -9.24 -16.22
CA GLN A 378 -5.62 -8.78 -17.50
C GLN A 378 -4.18 -8.29 -17.35
#